data_d929158f1928a99ba1e7bb1bddf344ed
#
_entry.id   d929158f1928a99ba1e7bb1bddf344ed
#
_cell.length_a   1.000
_cell.length_b   1.000
_cell.length_c   1.000
_cell.angle_alpha   90.00
_cell.angle_beta   90.00
_cell.angle_gamma   90.00
#
_symmetry.space_group_name_H-M   'P 1'
#
loop_
_entity.id
_entity.type
_entity.pdbx_description
1 polymer ?
#
loop_
_entity_poly.entity_id
_entity_poly.type
_entity_poly.pdbx_seq_one_letter_code
_entity_poly.pdbx_strand_id
1 'polypeptide(L)'
;MNVRDRFTKVLGRIYMNGMSRDGSPAVPIQSGVLPWRLKGAKKLEIMLVTGRRSGRWLIPKGWPMPGRSLADSAAQEAFEEAGIKGAVDPKPIGTFRHAKQHLLLGRMEIDILVHPLAVQRELDDWPERGERSRKWFSVNQAATRVESDDLRKLIVRFGKELKARSLI
;
A
#
# COMPACT_ATOMS: atom_id res chain seq x y z
N MET A 1 -3.34 -13.60 -19.43
CA MET A 1 -3.73 -14.20 -18.14
C MET A 1 -4.49 -13.16 -17.35
N ASN A 2 -5.79 -13.38 -17.16
CA ASN A 2 -6.71 -12.38 -16.58
C ASN A 2 -6.38 -12.15 -15.09
N VAL A 3 -6.61 -10.94 -14.58
CA VAL A 3 -6.39 -10.57 -13.16
C VAL A 3 -7.07 -11.56 -12.20
N ARG A 4 -8.21 -12.14 -12.57
CA ARG A 4 -8.90 -13.19 -11.82
C ARG A 4 -8.07 -14.47 -11.65
N ASP A 5 -7.36 -14.91 -12.70
CA ASP A 5 -6.55 -16.14 -12.66
C ASP A 5 -5.28 -15.97 -11.80
N ARG A 6 -4.73 -14.75 -11.75
CA ARG A 6 -3.66 -14.40 -10.82
C ARG A 6 -4.11 -14.46 -9.37
N PHE A 7 -5.32 -13.94 -9.07
CA PHE A 7 -5.89 -13.94 -7.73
C PHE A 7 -6.11 -15.37 -7.20
N THR A 8 -6.68 -16.24 -8.00
CA THR A 8 -7.01 -17.62 -7.57
C THR A 8 -5.75 -18.45 -7.34
N LYS A 9 -4.72 -18.31 -8.18
CA LYS A 9 -3.44 -19.01 -8.00
C LYS A 9 -2.62 -18.52 -6.81
N VAL A 10 -2.63 -17.20 -6.55
CA VAL A 10 -1.89 -16.62 -5.43
C VAL A 10 -2.61 -16.91 -4.11
N LEU A 11 -3.93 -16.77 -4.06
CA LEU A 11 -4.73 -17.15 -2.87
C LEU A 11 -4.62 -18.65 -2.56
N GLY A 12 -4.68 -19.51 -3.57
CA GLY A 12 -4.52 -20.96 -3.37
C GLY A 12 -3.15 -21.31 -2.78
N ARG A 13 -2.06 -20.64 -3.21
CA ARG A 13 -0.71 -20.87 -2.64
C ARG A 13 -0.54 -20.32 -1.22
N ILE A 14 -1.13 -19.15 -0.93
CA ILE A 14 -1.02 -18.52 0.40
C ILE A 14 -1.90 -19.24 1.41
N TYR A 15 -3.11 -19.65 1.04
CA TYR A 15 -4.02 -20.40 1.91
C TYR A 15 -3.66 -21.87 2.08
N MET A 16 -3.03 -22.50 1.08
CA MET A 16 -2.67 -23.92 1.14
C MET A 16 -1.35 -24.23 1.87
N ASN A 17 -0.47 -23.23 2.07
CA ASN A 17 0.86 -23.44 2.65
C ASN A 17 1.12 -22.69 3.97
N GLY A 18 0.16 -22.01 4.54
CA GLY A 18 0.40 -21.16 5.70
C GLY A 18 -0.40 -21.56 6.92
N MET A 19 0.13 -22.49 7.71
CA MET A 19 -0.25 -22.60 9.11
C MET A 19 0.76 -21.83 9.95
N SER A 20 0.27 -21.00 10.86
CA SER A 20 1.08 -20.38 11.90
C SER A 20 1.67 -21.45 12.82
N ARG A 21 2.74 -21.13 13.57
CA ARG A 21 3.37 -22.09 14.50
C ARG A 21 2.43 -22.66 15.55
N ASP A 22 1.32 -22.00 15.81
CA ASP A 22 0.24 -22.40 16.73
C ASP A 22 -0.89 -23.21 16.06
N GLY A 23 -0.76 -23.54 14.77
CA GLY A 23 -1.76 -24.29 14.01
C GLY A 23 -2.94 -23.47 13.49
N SER A 24 -2.97 -22.15 13.69
CA SER A 24 -3.98 -21.26 13.10
C SER A 24 -3.66 -20.94 11.63
N PRO A 25 -4.67 -20.62 10.79
CA PRO A 25 -4.42 -20.16 9.43
C PRO A 25 -3.56 -18.89 9.43
N ALA A 26 -2.47 -18.88 8.67
CA ALA A 26 -1.63 -17.70 8.54
C ALA A 26 -2.41 -16.58 7.88
N VAL A 27 -2.28 -15.36 8.41
CA VAL A 27 -2.88 -14.17 7.80
C VAL A 27 -2.15 -13.86 6.50
N PRO A 28 -2.86 -13.74 5.37
CA PRO A 28 -2.25 -13.40 4.09
C PRO A 28 -1.56 -12.04 4.14
N ILE A 29 -0.44 -11.91 3.43
CA ILE A 29 0.34 -10.68 3.38
C ILE A 29 0.23 -10.05 1.99
N GLN A 30 -0.12 -8.77 1.95
CA GLN A 30 0.06 -7.87 0.81
C GLN A 30 1.23 -6.93 1.08
N SER A 31 1.75 -6.33 0.04
CA SER A 31 2.71 -5.23 0.13
C SER A 31 2.08 -3.94 -0.37
N GLY A 32 2.40 -2.84 0.30
CA GLY A 32 1.95 -1.51 -0.09
C GLY A 32 3.06 -0.49 0.03
N VAL A 33 2.88 0.65 -0.60
CA VAL A 33 3.79 1.78 -0.47
C VAL A 33 3.14 2.93 0.26
N LEU A 34 3.93 3.66 1.05
CA LEU A 34 3.61 4.99 1.52
C LEU A 34 4.30 6.00 0.58
N PRO A 35 3.58 6.52 -0.44
CA PRO A 35 4.17 7.44 -1.38
C PRO A 35 4.35 8.81 -0.74
N TRP A 36 5.53 9.38 -0.87
CA TRP A 36 5.85 10.66 -0.28
C TRP A 36 6.66 11.54 -1.22
N ARG A 37 6.59 12.84 -1.02
CA ARG A 37 7.42 13.85 -1.67
C ARG A 37 7.67 15.05 -0.77
N LEU A 38 8.68 15.83 -1.09
CA LEU A 38 8.88 17.16 -0.54
C LEU A 38 8.42 18.21 -1.55
N LYS A 39 7.54 19.11 -1.13
CA LYS A 39 7.03 20.21 -1.95
C LYS A 39 7.51 21.55 -1.40
N GLY A 40 8.06 22.42 -2.29
CA GLY A 40 8.49 23.76 -1.92
C GLY A 40 9.48 23.76 -0.75
N ALA A 41 9.22 24.58 0.28
CA ALA A 41 10.05 24.72 1.46
C ALA A 41 10.02 23.47 2.37
N LYS A 42 10.34 22.30 1.82
CA LYS A 42 10.45 21.02 2.55
C LYS A 42 9.15 20.55 3.23
N LYS A 43 8.00 20.87 2.66
CA LYS A 43 6.72 20.34 3.14
C LYS A 43 6.55 18.90 2.69
N LEU A 44 6.49 17.99 3.66
CA LEU A 44 6.22 16.58 3.39
C LEU A 44 4.76 16.37 3.02
N GLU A 45 4.53 15.76 1.86
CA GLU A 45 3.23 15.33 1.40
C GLU A 45 3.20 13.81 1.21
N ILE A 46 2.06 13.22 1.53
CA ILE A 46 1.74 11.81 1.38
C ILE A 46 0.64 11.68 0.32
N MET A 47 0.80 10.78 -0.63
CA MET A 47 -0.27 10.48 -1.60
C MET A 47 -1.12 9.34 -1.07
N LEU A 48 -2.42 9.51 -1.15
CA LEU A 48 -3.41 8.46 -0.97
C LEU A 48 -4.16 8.23 -2.28
N VAL A 49 -4.71 7.03 -2.42
CA VAL A 49 -5.60 6.63 -3.51
C VAL A 49 -6.94 6.17 -2.95
N THR A 50 -8.00 6.22 -3.76
CA THR A 50 -9.29 5.67 -3.36
C THR A 50 -9.40 4.19 -3.70
N GLY A 51 -10.07 3.43 -2.84
CA GLY A 51 -10.47 2.06 -3.16
C GLY A 51 -11.50 2.06 -4.29
N ARG A 52 -11.35 1.17 -5.27
CA ARG A 52 -12.23 1.10 -6.47
C ARG A 52 -13.72 0.99 -6.14
N ARG A 53 -14.08 0.23 -5.12
CA ARG A 53 -15.48 0.00 -4.72
C ARG A 53 -15.91 0.85 -3.53
N SER A 54 -15.00 1.05 -2.58
CA SER A 54 -15.32 1.75 -1.33
C SER A 54 -15.23 3.27 -1.43
N GLY A 55 -14.44 3.79 -2.36
CA GLY A 55 -14.11 5.21 -2.43
C GLY A 55 -13.28 5.73 -1.24
N ARG A 56 -12.89 4.85 -0.32
CA ARG A 56 -12.15 5.22 0.90
C ARG A 56 -10.68 5.46 0.58
N TRP A 57 -10.09 6.44 1.26
CA TRP A 57 -8.68 6.75 1.11
C TRP A 57 -7.78 5.73 1.78
N LEU A 58 -6.79 5.24 1.04
CA LEU A 58 -5.79 4.29 1.49
C LEU A 58 -4.50 4.43 0.67
N ILE A 59 -3.50 3.64 1.00
CA ILE A 59 -2.24 3.58 0.23
C ILE A 59 -2.35 2.58 -0.93
N PRO A 60 -1.57 2.75 -2.02
CA PRO A 60 -1.43 1.74 -3.07
C PRO A 60 -0.88 0.43 -2.50
N LYS A 61 -1.48 -0.70 -2.85
CA LYS A 61 -1.13 -2.02 -2.33
C LYS A 61 -1.67 -3.15 -3.18
N GLY A 62 -1.01 -4.27 -3.12
CA GLY A 62 -1.48 -5.47 -3.80
C GLY A 62 -0.76 -6.73 -3.36
N TRP A 63 -1.02 -7.80 -4.08
CA TRP A 63 -0.46 -9.10 -3.79
C TRP A 63 1.00 -9.21 -4.26
N PRO A 64 1.84 -9.97 -3.54
CA PRO A 64 3.20 -10.26 -3.99
C PRO A 64 3.21 -10.84 -5.41
N MET A 65 4.15 -10.37 -6.22
CA MET A 65 4.30 -10.82 -7.59
C MET A 65 5.41 -11.86 -7.68
N PRO A 66 5.21 -12.98 -8.41
CA PRO A 66 6.25 -13.99 -8.61
C PRO A 66 7.53 -13.39 -9.18
N GLY A 67 8.69 -13.75 -8.61
CA GLY A 67 10.00 -13.28 -9.05
C GLY A 67 10.35 -11.84 -8.66
N ARG A 68 9.50 -11.16 -7.87
CA ARG A 68 9.75 -9.82 -7.35
C ARG A 68 9.84 -9.80 -5.83
N SER A 69 10.62 -8.88 -5.28
CA SER A 69 10.57 -8.57 -3.86
C SER A 69 9.21 -7.97 -3.46
N LEU A 70 8.91 -7.95 -2.16
CA LEU A 70 7.69 -7.28 -1.66
C LEU A 70 7.71 -5.78 -1.95
N ALA A 71 8.88 -5.14 -1.84
CA ALA A 71 9.05 -3.72 -2.18
C ALA A 71 8.81 -3.45 -3.67
N ASP A 72 9.35 -4.29 -4.57
CA ASP A 72 9.14 -4.13 -6.01
C ASP A 72 7.70 -4.43 -6.42
N SER A 73 7.05 -5.41 -5.77
CA SER A 73 5.62 -5.67 -5.96
C SER A 73 4.77 -4.47 -5.53
N ALA A 74 5.09 -3.85 -4.39
CA ALA A 74 4.42 -2.65 -3.92
C ALA A 74 4.64 -1.44 -4.85
N ALA A 75 5.85 -1.27 -5.39
CA ALA A 75 6.14 -0.22 -6.38
C ALA A 75 5.37 -0.43 -7.70
N GLN A 76 5.17 -1.67 -8.11
CA GLN A 76 4.34 -2.00 -9.27
C GLN A 76 2.86 -1.64 -9.02
N GLU A 77 2.33 -1.95 -7.85
CA GLU A 77 0.97 -1.56 -7.46
C GLU A 77 0.81 -0.02 -7.42
N ALA A 78 1.83 0.70 -6.97
CA ALA A 78 1.84 2.16 -7.00
C ALA A 78 1.76 2.72 -8.44
N PHE A 79 2.43 2.07 -9.39
CA PHE A 79 2.29 2.42 -10.80
C PHE A 79 0.88 2.11 -11.32
N GLU A 80 0.33 0.93 -11.02
CA GLU A 80 -0.97 0.50 -11.54
C GLU A 80 -2.13 1.29 -10.91
N GLU A 81 -2.13 1.50 -9.59
CA GLU A 81 -3.20 2.15 -8.85
C GLU A 81 -3.11 3.69 -8.85
N ALA A 82 -1.89 4.24 -8.82
CA ALA A 82 -1.66 5.68 -8.62
C ALA A 82 -0.90 6.37 -9.75
N GLY A 83 -0.37 5.66 -10.73
CA GLY A 83 0.42 6.24 -11.82
C GLY A 83 1.67 6.96 -11.35
N ILE A 84 2.36 6.42 -10.34
CA ILE A 84 3.58 6.99 -9.79
C ILE A 84 4.76 6.04 -9.93
N LYS A 85 5.94 6.64 -10.08
CA LYS A 85 7.23 5.94 -10.08
C LYS A 85 8.19 6.66 -9.14
N GLY A 86 9.09 5.92 -8.52
CA GLY A 86 10.07 6.49 -7.61
C GLY A 86 10.97 5.44 -6.98
N ALA A 87 11.74 5.86 -5.99
CA ALA A 87 12.62 5.00 -5.22
C ALA A 87 11.85 4.38 -4.05
N VAL A 88 11.61 3.07 -4.12
CA VAL A 88 11.02 2.29 -3.02
C VAL A 88 12.14 1.88 -2.05
N ASP A 89 11.91 2.08 -0.76
CA ASP A 89 12.82 1.56 0.27
C ASP A 89 12.54 0.07 0.49
N PRO A 90 13.53 -0.82 0.32
CA PRO A 90 13.36 -2.24 0.59
C PRO A 90 13.05 -2.54 2.06
N LYS A 91 13.42 -1.64 2.99
CA LYS A 91 13.11 -1.76 4.41
C LYS A 91 11.71 -1.23 4.69
N PRO A 92 10.77 -2.10 5.14
CA PRO A 92 9.43 -1.65 5.49
C PRO A 92 9.43 -0.80 6.76
N ILE A 93 8.48 0.11 6.87
CA ILE A 93 8.25 0.92 8.07
C ILE A 93 7.28 0.29 9.06
N GLY A 94 6.58 -0.75 8.67
CA GLY A 94 5.67 -1.49 9.53
C GLY A 94 4.57 -2.20 8.74
N THR A 95 3.61 -2.73 9.50
CA THR A 95 2.48 -3.49 8.97
C THR A 95 1.20 -2.95 9.57
N PHE A 96 0.12 -2.95 8.80
CA PHE A 96 -1.21 -2.70 9.32
C PHE A 96 -2.19 -3.76 8.81
N ARG A 97 -3.22 -4.06 9.63
CA ARG A 97 -4.26 -5.00 9.27
C ARG A 97 -5.37 -4.31 8.49
N HIS A 98 -5.77 -4.91 7.39
CA HIS A 98 -6.85 -4.45 6.53
C HIS A 98 -7.90 -5.54 6.35
N ALA A 99 -9.16 -5.21 6.63
CA ALA A 99 -10.28 -6.11 6.36
C ALA A 99 -10.83 -5.84 4.96
N LYS A 100 -10.94 -6.88 4.16
CA LYS A 100 -11.50 -6.83 2.81
C LYS A 100 -12.69 -7.79 2.70
N GLN A 101 -13.79 -7.29 2.15
CA GLN A 101 -14.93 -8.15 1.81
C GLN A 101 -14.65 -8.84 0.47
N HIS A 102 -14.62 -10.16 0.48
CA HIS A 102 -14.49 -10.98 -0.73
C HIS A 102 -15.82 -11.67 -1.05
N LEU A 103 -16.20 -11.68 -2.33
CA LEU A 103 -17.51 -12.19 -2.74
C LEU A 103 -17.75 -13.67 -2.37
N LEU A 104 -16.70 -14.50 -2.47
CA LEU A 104 -16.80 -15.94 -2.23
C LEU A 104 -16.29 -16.37 -0.84
N LEU A 105 -15.36 -15.60 -0.24
CA LEU A 105 -14.67 -15.95 1.00
C LEU A 105 -15.15 -15.14 2.20
N GLY A 106 -16.11 -14.24 2.00
CA GLY A 106 -16.60 -13.35 3.06
C GLY A 106 -15.56 -12.31 3.49
N ARG A 107 -15.54 -11.98 4.78
CA ARG A 107 -14.58 -11.03 5.35
C ARG A 107 -13.21 -11.69 5.49
N MET A 108 -12.22 -11.12 4.84
CA MET A 108 -10.82 -11.53 4.93
C MET A 108 -10.00 -10.47 5.64
N GLU A 109 -9.15 -10.89 6.56
CA GLU A 109 -8.12 -10.03 7.14
C GLU A 109 -6.80 -10.25 6.41
N ILE A 110 -6.12 -9.16 6.09
CA ILE A 110 -4.88 -9.14 5.33
C ILE A 110 -3.90 -8.23 6.05
N ASP A 111 -2.69 -8.69 6.28
CA ASP A 111 -1.61 -7.84 6.75
C ASP A 111 -0.92 -7.16 5.58
N ILE A 112 -0.77 -5.85 5.65
CA ILE A 112 -0.14 -5.04 4.60
C ILE A 112 1.19 -4.52 5.11
N LEU A 113 2.27 -5.03 4.52
CA LEU A 113 3.63 -4.57 4.77
C LEU A 113 3.88 -3.29 3.99
N VAL A 114 4.24 -2.20 4.68
CA VAL A 114 4.34 -0.86 4.11
C VAL A 114 5.78 -0.45 3.86
N HIS A 115 6.10 -0.11 2.62
CA HIS A 115 7.40 0.41 2.19
C HIS A 115 7.30 1.90 1.85
N PRO A 116 8.23 2.76 2.29
CA PRO A 116 8.28 4.14 1.80
C PRO A 116 8.62 4.17 0.31
N LEU A 117 7.97 5.04 -0.44
CA LEU A 117 8.29 5.30 -1.84
C LEU A 117 8.46 6.80 -2.06
N ALA A 118 9.71 7.22 -2.30
CA ALA A 118 10.01 8.59 -2.68
C ALA A 118 9.59 8.82 -4.14
N VAL A 119 8.51 9.56 -4.35
CA VAL A 119 7.94 9.77 -5.68
C VAL A 119 8.82 10.70 -6.49
N GLN A 120 9.26 10.24 -7.65
CA GLN A 120 10.10 11.00 -8.59
C GLN A 120 9.30 11.44 -9.81
N ARG A 121 8.26 10.70 -10.17
CA ARG A 121 7.46 10.97 -11.36
C ARG A 121 5.99 10.61 -11.14
N GLU A 122 5.11 11.51 -11.55
CA GLU A 122 3.68 11.29 -11.68
C GLU A 122 3.35 11.16 -13.17
N LEU A 123 2.57 10.16 -13.54
CA LEU A 123 2.14 9.92 -14.92
C LEU A 123 0.77 10.53 -15.17
N ASP A 124 0.55 11.02 -16.38
CA ASP A 124 -0.75 11.56 -16.80
C ASP A 124 -1.74 10.47 -17.18
N ASP A 125 -1.21 9.30 -17.55
CA ASP A 125 -1.98 8.10 -17.87
C ASP A 125 -1.38 6.86 -17.19
N TRP A 126 -2.25 6.01 -16.63
CA TRP A 126 -1.85 4.78 -15.92
C TRP A 126 -3.01 3.77 -15.91
N PRO A 127 -2.74 2.47 -15.60
CA PRO A 127 -3.73 1.39 -15.76
C PRO A 127 -5.08 1.63 -15.07
N GLU A 128 -5.11 2.10 -13.83
CA GLU A 128 -6.35 2.29 -13.07
C GLU A 128 -6.82 3.74 -12.95
N ARG A 129 -6.39 4.62 -13.86
CA ARG A 129 -6.74 6.05 -13.87
C ARG A 129 -8.25 6.31 -13.83
N GLY A 130 -9.03 5.53 -14.56
CA GLY A 130 -10.49 5.66 -14.60
C GLY A 130 -11.23 5.06 -13.40
N GLU A 131 -10.52 4.32 -12.55
CA GLU A 131 -11.11 3.54 -11.46
C GLU A 131 -10.82 4.12 -10.07
N ARG A 132 -9.80 4.97 -9.96
CA ARG A 132 -9.32 5.53 -8.70
C ARG A 132 -9.01 7.02 -8.81
N SER A 133 -9.22 7.72 -7.70
CA SER A 133 -8.68 9.07 -7.51
C SER A 133 -7.38 8.98 -6.71
N ARG A 134 -6.43 9.85 -7.02
CA ARG A 134 -5.20 10.05 -6.25
C ARG A 134 -5.10 11.50 -5.78
N LYS A 135 -4.55 11.71 -4.59
CA LYS A 135 -4.36 13.07 -4.07
C LYS A 135 -3.21 13.15 -3.08
N TRP A 136 -2.49 14.26 -3.12
CA TRP A 136 -1.48 14.63 -2.13
C TRP A 136 -2.14 15.29 -0.93
N PHE A 137 -1.68 14.91 0.26
CA PHE A 137 -2.11 15.43 1.55
C PHE A 137 -0.90 15.77 2.40
N SER A 138 -1.02 16.74 3.31
CA SER A 138 -0.07 16.86 4.41
C SER A 138 -0.11 15.58 5.28
N VAL A 139 0.94 15.32 6.07
CA VAL A 139 0.98 14.15 6.97
C VAL A 139 -0.26 14.08 7.86
N ASN A 140 -0.66 15.20 8.47
CA ASN A 140 -1.83 15.24 9.34
C ASN A 140 -3.14 14.99 8.58
N GLN A 141 -3.29 15.58 7.40
CA GLN A 141 -4.46 15.33 6.56
C GLN A 141 -4.53 13.86 6.11
N ALA A 142 -3.41 13.28 5.66
CA ALA A 142 -3.37 11.86 5.28
C ALA A 142 -3.77 10.96 6.46
N ALA A 143 -3.22 11.23 7.64
CA ALA A 143 -3.52 10.48 8.86
C ALA A 143 -5.01 10.53 9.24
N THR A 144 -5.70 11.65 9.03
CA THR A 144 -7.14 11.77 9.31
C THR A 144 -8.05 11.18 8.22
N ARG A 145 -7.52 10.93 7.02
CA ARG A 145 -8.30 10.39 5.89
C ARG A 145 -8.37 8.87 5.87
N VAL A 146 -7.37 8.20 6.42
CA VAL A 146 -7.35 6.73 6.48
C VAL A 146 -8.18 6.21 7.65
N GLU A 147 -8.85 5.08 7.46
CA GLU A 147 -9.70 4.49 8.49
C GLU A 147 -8.91 3.64 9.50
N SER A 148 -7.85 2.98 9.05
CA SER A 148 -7.02 2.13 9.90
C SER A 148 -6.21 2.96 10.89
N ASP A 149 -6.40 2.72 12.18
CA ASP A 149 -5.60 3.36 13.24
C ASP A 149 -4.12 3.00 13.14
N ASP A 150 -3.80 1.78 12.74
CA ASP A 150 -2.41 1.35 12.58
C ASP A 150 -1.76 2.03 11.38
N LEU A 151 -2.46 2.17 10.25
CA LEU A 151 -1.96 2.95 9.12
C LEU A 151 -1.78 4.43 9.49
N ARG A 152 -2.72 5.00 10.24
CA ARG A 152 -2.61 6.37 10.77
C ARG A 152 -1.35 6.55 11.60
N LYS A 153 -1.07 5.63 12.52
CA LYS A 153 0.15 5.64 13.34
C LYS A 153 1.42 5.54 12.49
N LEU A 154 1.41 4.68 11.46
CA LEU A 154 2.54 4.55 10.52
C LEU A 154 2.82 5.85 9.78
N ILE A 155 1.79 6.51 9.26
CA ILE A 155 1.91 7.80 8.56
C ILE A 155 2.51 8.88 9.47
N VAL A 156 1.99 9.01 10.69
CA VAL A 156 2.47 10.02 11.65
C VAL A 156 3.91 9.73 12.07
N ARG A 157 4.23 8.46 12.37
CA ARG A 157 5.60 8.05 12.75
C ARG A 157 6.59 8.33 11.62
N PHE A 158 6.25 7.97 10.39
CA PHE A 158 7.09 8.22 9.23
C PHE A 158 7.39 9.71 9.05
N GLY A 159 6.39 10.58 9.19
CA GLY A 159 6.58 12.03 9.13
C GLY A 159 7.54 12.55 10.20
N LYS A 160 7.43 12.04 11.44
CA LYS A 160 8.35 12.39 12.54
C LYS A 160 9.77 11.91 12.28
N GLU A 161 9.94 10.69 11.77
CA GLU A 161 11.26 10.12 11.45
C GLU A 161 11.97 10.90 10.34
N LEU A 162 11.27 11.28 9.27
CA LEU A 162 11.85 12.12 8.22
C LEU A 162 12.25 13.49 8.73
N LYS A 163 11.46 14.10 9.60
CA LYS A 163 11.77 15.37 10.23
C LYS A 163 13.02 15.28 11.13
N ALA A 164 13.11 14.21 11.93
CA ALA A 164 14.27 13.97 12.80
C ALA A 164 15.56 13.75 12.03
N ARG A 165 15.48 13.20 10.80
CA ARG A 165 16.64 13.05 9.90
C ARG A 165 17.03 14.34 9.16
N SER A 166 16.42 15.48 9.49
CA SER A 166 16.63 16.79 8.83
C SER A 166 16.40 16.76 7.32
N LEU A 167 15.54 15.87 6.86
CA LEU A 167 15.15 15.79 5.44
C LEU A 167 14.04 16.79 5.09
N ILE A 168 13.39 17.35 6.10
CA ILE A 168 12.29 18.32 5.99
C ILE A 168 12.45 19.48 6.98
#